data_38eca62eb68790bbe8823b14bcc5f0b0
#
_entry.id   38eca62eb68790bbe8823b14bcc5f0b0
#
_cell.length_a   1.000
_cell.length_b   1.000
_cell.length_c   1.000
_cell.angle_alpha   90.00
_cell.angle_beta   90.00
_cell.angle_gamma   90.00
#
_symmetry.space_group_name_H-M   'P 1'
#
loop_
_entity.id
_entity.type
_entity.pdbx_description
1 polymer ?
#
loop_
_entity_poly.entity_id
_entity_poly.type
_entity_poly.pdbx_seq_one_letter_code
_entity_poly.pdbx_strand_id
1 'polypeptide(L)'
;MSRVGADETAFGYRDWPYNFLVTSIWTDPADTNANIRWTREFCDAMQPFLADAVYVNYLGEEGEERVRCAYSPATYARLSQLKKKYDPENLFQLNQNIKPAA
;
A
#
# COMPACT_ATOMS: atom_id res chain seq x y z
N MET A 1 -2.77 -9.79 -16.56
CA MET A 1 -3.31 -9.97 -15.20
C MET A 1 -4.83 -9.84 -15.12
N SER A 2 -5.49 -9.25 -16.12
CA SER A 2 -6.94 -8.95 -16.16
C SER A 2 -7.89 -10.14 -16.33
N ARG A 3 -7.40 -11.38 -16.45
CA ARG A 3 -8.25 -12.59 -16.56
C ARG A 3 -8.92 -13.01 -15.26
N VAL A 4 -8.45 -12.50 -14.13
CA VAL A 4 -9.00 -12.73 -12.79
C VAL A 4 -9.71 -11.46 -12.37
N GLY A 5 -10.94 -11.53 -11.91
CA GLY A 5 -11.72 -10.37 -11.46
C GLY A 5 -11.04 -9.64 -10.30
N ALA A 6 -11.29 -8.33 -10.21
CA ALA A 6 -10.62 -7.47 -9.22
C ALA A 6 -10.85 -7.93 -7.77
N ASP A 7 -12.02 -8.48 -7.46
CA ASP A 7 -12.41 -8.90 -6.11
C ASP A 7 -12.28 -10.41 -5.86
N GLU A 8 -11.75 -11.17 -6.83
CA GLU A 8 -11.56 -12.62 -6.66
C GLU A 8 -10.41 -12.96 -5.70
N THR A 9 -9.42 -12.07 -5.59
CA THR A 9 -8.26 -12.23 -4.69
C THR A 9 -7.98 -10.95 -3.94
N ALA A 10 -7.08 -10.97 -2.97
CA ALA A 10 -6.65 -9.78 -2.25
C ALA A 10 -5.94 -8.74 -3.13
N PHE A 11 -5.37 -9.14 -4.27
CA PHE A 11 -4.76 -8.23 -5.24
C PHE A 11 -5.81 -7.73 -6.24
N GLY A 12 -6.30 -6.49 -6.06
CA GLY A 12 -7.41 -5.91 -6.84
C GLY A 12 -7.02 -5.11 -8.07
N TYR A 13 -5.81 -4.53 -8.11
CA TYR A 13 -5.40 -3.58 -9.17
C TYR A 13 -4.85 -4.24 -10.43
N ARG A 14 -5.61 -5.20 -11.00
CA ARG A 14 -5.17 -6.04 -12.12
C ARG A 14 -5.23 -5.37 -13.48
N ASP A 15 -6.04 -4.33 -13.60
CA ASP A 15 -6.20 -3.57 -14.85
C ASP A 15 -5.17 -2.46 -15.02
N TRP A 16 -4.32 -2.27 -14.02
CA TRP A 16 -3.26 -1.26 -14.01
C TRP A 16 -1.96 -1.91 -14.47
N PRO A 17 -1.50 -1.62 -15.68
CA PRO A 17 -0.40 -2.36 -16.31
C PRO A 17 0.97 -1.99 -15.77
N TYR A 18 1.08 -0.83 -15.09
CA TYR A 18 2.35 -0.31 -14.61
C TYR A 18 2.35 -0.09 -13.11
N ASN A 19 3.50 -0.34 -12.50
CA ASN A 19 3.79 0.02 -11.12
C ASN A 19 4.90 1.07 -11.11
N PHE A 20 4.69 2.14 -10.36
CA PHE A 20 5.61 3.25 -10.24
C PHE A 20 6.26 3.23 -8.86
N LEU A 21 7.58 3.18 -8.82
CA LEU A 21 8.37 3.20 -7.58
C LEU A 21 9.48 4.24 -7.73
N VAL A 22 9.59 5.13 -6.74
CA VAL A 22 10.70 6.08 -6.64
C VAL A 22 11.63 5.60 -5.54
N THR A 23 12.90 5.43 -5.88
CA THR A 23 13.96 5.07 -4.93
C THR A 23 15.12 6.05 -5.05
N SER A 24 15.67 6.40 -3.90
CA SER A 24 16.89 7.20 -3.81
C SER A 24 17.90 6.43 -2.96
N ILE A 25 19.12 6.30 -3.46
CA ILE A 25 20.20 5.57 -2.81
C ILE A 25 21.39 6.52 -2.66
N TRP A 26 21.92 6.63 -1.46
CA TRP A 26 23.10 7.44 -1.18
C TRP A 26 24.00 6.73 -0.18
N THR A 27 25.28 7.09 -0.19
CA THR A 27 26.31 6.50 0.67
C THR A 27 26.81 7.47 1.73
N ASP A 28 26.82 8.78 1.44
CA ASP A 28 27.23 9.81 2.39
C ASP A 28 26.04 10.25 3.24
N PRO A 29 26.10 10.11 4.57
CA PRO A 29 25.05 10.60 5.47
C PRO A 29 24.78 12.11 5.35
N ALA A 30 25.74 12.90 4.89
CA ALA A 30 25.56 14.33 4.66
C ALA A 30 24.50 14.62 3.58
N ASP A 31 24.30 13.70 2.62
CA ASP A 31 23.36 13.83 1.52
C ASP A 31 21.92 13.41 1.89
N THR A 32 21.70 12.88 3.10
CA THR A 32 20.40 12.31 3.52
C THR A 32 19.25 13.30 3.31
N ASN A 33 19.37 14.51 3.81
CA ASN A 33 18.29 15.49 3.71
C ASN A 33 17.99 15.91 2.26
N ALA A 34 19.03 16.01 1.43
CA ALA A 34 18.89 16.36 0.03
C ALA A 34 18.15 15.25 -0.74
N ASN A 35 18.52 14.00 -0.52
CA ASN A 35 17.92 12.84 -1.16
C ASN A 35 16.46 12.61 -0.72
N ILE A 36 16.17 12.74 0.57
CA ILE A 36 14.78 12.64 1.08
C ILE A 36 13.91 13.74 0.45
N ARG A 37 14.39 14.97 0.41
CA ARG A 37 13.66 16.10 -0.18
C ARG A 37 13.40 15.85 -1.66
N TRP A 38 14.41 15.50 -2.44
CA TRP A 38 14.27 15.18 -3.85
C TRP A 38 13.24 14.07 -4.10
N THR A 39 13.31 12.99 -3.34
CA THR A 39 12.37 11.87 -3.48
C THR A 39 10.93 12.32 -3.24
N ARG A 40 10.69 13.13 -2.20
CA ARG A 40 9.35 13.68 -1.89
C ARG A 40 8.84 14.62 -2.97
N GLU A 41 9.66 15.59 -3.37
CA GLU A 41 9.32 16.55 -4.45
C GLU A 41 9.00 15.82 -5.77
N PHE A 42 9.75 14.78 -6.08
CA PHE A 42 9.49 13.97 -7.28
C PHE A 42 8.18 13.18 -7.15
N CYS A 43 7.92 12.55 -6.01
CA CYS A 43 6.64 11.88 -5.74
C CYS A 43 5.46 12.84 -5.86
N ASP A 44 5.56 14.02 -5.28
CA ASP A 44 4.51 15.05 -5.31
C ASP A 44 4.24 15.51 -6.75
N ALA A 45 5.28 15.73 -7.54
CA ALA A 45 5.16 16.10 -8.95
C ALA A 45 4.50 15.01 -9.80
N MET A 46 4.65 13.74 -9.42
CA MET A 46 4.05 12.61 -10.13
C MET A 46 2.60 12.34 -9.74
N GLN A 47 2.13 12.81 -8.58
CA GLN A 47 0.77 12.55 -8.07
C GLN A 47 -0.35 12.77 -9.10
N PRO A 48 -0.37 13.84 -9.91
CA PRO A 48 -1.42 14.06 -10.89
C PRO A 48 -1.50 12.99 -12.00
N PHE A 49 -0.44 12.21 -12.18
CA PHE A 49 -0.33 11.19 -13.22
C PHE A 49 -0.54 9.77 -12.68
N LEU A 50 -0.64 9.63 -11.37
CA LEU A 50 -0.80 8.34 -10.69
C LEU A 50 -2.25 8.10 -10.35
N ALA A 51 -2.60 6.82 -10.26
CA ALA A 51 -3.85 6.41 -9.66
C ALA A 51 -3.79 6.52 -8.13
N ASP A 52 -4.95 6.69 -7.53
CA ASP A 52 -5.09 6.59 -6.07
C ASP A 52 -5.14 5.10 -5.65
N ALA A 53 -4.05 4.41 -5.94
CA ALA A 53 -3.87 3.00 -5.65
C ALA A 53 -2.42 2.75 -5.23
N VAL A 54 -2.23 1.82 -4.32
CA VAL A 54 -0.91 1.49 -3.81
C VAL A 54 -0.73 -0.03 -3.71
N TYR A 55 0.47 -0.49 -4.03
CA TYR A 55 0.82 -1.89 -3.82
C TYR A 55 1.25 -2.10 -2.37
N VAL A 56 0.52 -2.92 -1.64
CA VAL A 56 0.70 -3.12 -0.18
C VAL A 56 2.13 -3.44 0.23
N ASN A 57 2.88 -4.16 -0.58
CA ASN A 57 4.26 -4.53 -0.27
C ASN A 57 5.26 -3.36 -0.37
N TYR A 58 4.85 -2.22 -0.91
CA TYR A 58 5.67 -1.01 -1.01
C TYR A 58 5.33 0.03 0.05
N LEU A 59 4.31 -0.25 0.87
CA LEU A 59 3.97 0.60 2.01
C LEU A 59 4.99 0.44 3.13
N GLY A 60 5.46 1.58 3.64
CA GLY A 60 6.16 1.67 4.91
C GLY A 60 5.20 1.92 6.08
N GLU A 61 5.62 2.66 7.07
CA GLU A 61 4.79 3.09 8.20
C GLU A 61 3.94 4.34 7.84
N GLU A 62 3.10 4.22 6.82
CA GLU A 62 2.31 5.33 6.26
C GLU A 62 0.89 5.43 6.85
N GLY A 63 0.56 4.54 7.79
CA GLY A 63 -0.70 4.55 8.51
C GLY A 63 -1.84 3.75 7.85
N GLU A 64 -2.93 3.63 8.59
CA GLU A 64 -4.07 2.77 8.22
C GLU A 64 -4.77 3.19 6.93
N GLU A 65 -4.87 4.49 6.66
CA GLU A 65 -5.51 4.99 5.44
C GLU A 65 -4.78 4.51 4.18
N ARG A 66 -3.45 4.52 4.19
CA ARG A 66 -2.66 4.02 3.06
C ARG A 66 -2.81 2.51 2.89
N VAL A 67 -2.91 1.75 3.99
CA VAL A 67 -3.22 0.32 3.93
C VAL A 67 -4.58 0.08 3.28
N ARG A 68 -5.59 0.91 3.60
CA ARG A 68 -6.91 0.82 2.97
C ARG A 68 -6.87 1.12 1.47
N CYS A 69 -6.04 2.06 1.02
CA CYS A 69 -5.86 2.36 -0.40
C CYS A 69 -5.24 1.20 -1.21
N ALA A 70 -4.64 0.21 -0.54
CA ALA A 70 -4.11 -0.99 -1.21
C ALA A 70 -5.20 -1.99 -1.64
N TYR A 71 -6.44 -1.82 -1.17
CA TYR A 71 -7.54 -2.75 -1.38
C TYR A 71 -8.81 -2.01 -1.83
N SER A 72 -9.65 -2.70 -2.62
CA SER A 72 -11.02 -2.21 -2.81
C SER A 72 -11.78 -2.25 -1.47
N PRO A 73 -12.81 -1.40 -1.26
CA PRO A 73 -13.64 -1.46 -0.05
C PRO A 73 -14.22 -2.85 0.23
N ALA A 74 -14.64 -3.56 -0.81
CA ALA A 74 -15.18 -4.92 -0.70
C ALA A 74 -14.11 -5.92 -0.25
N THR A 75 -12.92 -5.86 -0.86
CA THR A 75 -11.77 -6.71 -0.49
C THR A 75 -11.33 -6.43 0.94
N TYR A 76 -11.20 -5.15 1.33
CA TYR A 76 -10.82 -4.78 2.70
C TYR A 76 -11.82 -5.30 3.73
N ALA A 77 -13.13 -5.14 3.49
CA ALA A 77 -14.18 -5.65 4.36
C ALA A 77 -14.10 -7.19 4.53
N ARG A 78 -13.87 -7.92 3.42
CA ARG A 78 -13.68 -9.37 3.45
C ARG A 78 -12.43 -9.77 4.24
N LEU A 79 -11.32 -9.08 4.06
CA LEU A 79 -10.07 -9.30 4.81
C LEU A 79 -10.28 -9.03 6.31
N SER A 80 -11.00 -7.98 6.70
CA SER A 80 -11.34 -7.68 8.10
C SER A 80 -12.22 -8.76 8.73
N GLN A 81 -13.15 -9.34 7.98
CA GLN A 81 -13.96 -10.49 8.45
C GLN A 81 -13.12 -11.75 8.63
N LEU A 82 -12.20 -12.02 7.70
CA LEU A 82 -11.25 -13.13 7.84
C LEU A 82 -10.33 -12.92 9.05
N LYS A 83 -9.85 -11.69 9.23
CA LYS A 83 -9.06 -11.32 10.41
C LYS A 83 -9.84 -11.56 11.71
N LYS A 84 -11.11 -11.14 11.78
CA LYS A 84 -11.98 -11.40 12.93
C LYS A 84 -12.15 -12.89 13.22
N LYS A 85 -12.26 -13.71 12.18
CA LYS A 85 -12.41 -15.15 12.32
C LYS A 85 -11.17 -15.86 12.84
N TYR A 86 -9.98 -15.47 12.36
CA TYR A 86 -8.73 -16.21 12.61
C TYR A 86 -7.81 -15.55 13.64
N ASP A 87 -7.95 -14.24 13.84
CA ASP A 87 -7.15 -13.44 14.77
C ASP A 87 -8.00 -12.30 15.38
N PRO A 88 -9.04 -12.63 16.15
CA PRO A 88 -9.99 -11.65 16.69
C PRO A 88 -9.33 -10.66 17.67
N GLU A 89 -8.28 -11.07 18.35
CA GLU A 89 -7.53 -10.25 19.31
C GLU A 89 -6.43 -9.41 18.64
N ASN A 90 -6.30 -9.53 17.31
CA ASN A 90 -5.30 -8.81 16.51
C ASN A 90 -3.86 -9.02 17.01
N LEU A 91 -3.51 -10.27 17.34
CA LEU A 91 -2.16 -10.62 17.81
C LEU A 91 -1.10 -10.40 16.71
N PHE A 92 -1.44 -10.70 15.45
CA PHE A 92 -0.59 -10.49 14.29
C PHE A 92 -0.86 -9.11 13.71
N GLN A 93 -0.26 -8.07 14.28
CA GLN A 93 -0.56 -6.66 13.95
C GLN A 93 0.63 -5.89 13.34
N LEU A 94 1.74 -6.56 13.05
CA LEU A 94 2.90 -5.91 12.47
C LEU A 94 2.69 -5.58 10.98
N ASN A 95 3.48 -4.65 10.47
CA ASN A 95 3.46 -4.17 9.08
C ASN A 95 2.08 -3.58 8.69
N GLN A 96 1.57 -3.93 7.50
CA GLN A 96 0.32 -3.43 6.93
C GLN A 96 -0.88 -4.19 7.52
N ASN A 97 -1.16 -3.93 8.79
CA ASN A 97 -2.19 -4.63 9.52
C ASN A 97 -3.61 -4.36 8.97
N ILE A 98 -4.38 -5.44 8.82
CA ILE A 98 -5.83 -5.39 8.61
C ILE A 98 -6.50 -5.60 9.96
N LYS A 99 -7.23 -4.61 10.46
CA LYS A 99 -7.95 -4.73 11.74
C LYS A 99 -9.13 -5.70 11.64
N PRO A 100 -9.41 -6.48 12.71
CA PRO A 100 -10.61 -7.30 12.78
C PRO A 100 -11.88 -6.45 12.57
N ALA A 101 -12.87 -7.00 11.89
CA ALA A 101 -14.18 -6.35 11.79
C ALA A 101 -14.83 -6.20 13.19
N ALA A 102 -15.62 -5.17 13.36
CA ALA A 102 -16.38 -4.93 14.57
C ALA A 102 -17.34 -6.11 14.91
#